data_40f8646845bc972d75b24922a8d99bb5
#
_entry.id   40f8646845bc972d75b24922a8d99bb5
#
_cell.length_a   1.000
_cell.length_b   1.000
_cell.length_c   1.000
_cell.angle_alpha   90.00
_cell.angle_beta   90.00
_cell.angle_gamma   90.00
#
_symmetry.space_group_name_H-M   'P 1'
#
loop_
_entity.id
_entity.type
_entity.pdbx_description
1 polymer ?
#
loop_
_entity_poly.entity_id
_entity_poly.type
_entity_poly.pdbx_seq_one_letter_code
_entity_poly.pdbx_strand_id
1 'polypeptide(L)'
;MNALASRITAEPAAYRPSDDEPFMSERQLAYFKGKLLAWKDEILRESRGTVINLKAETENHPDLVDRASSESDRALELRTRDRQRKLISKIDDALRRIEDGSYGYCEDTGEPISLGRLEARPTATLSVEAQERHERRERVHRDD
;
A
#
# COMPACT_ATOMS: atom_id res chain seq x y z
N MET A 1 27.65 10.04 -13.97
CA MET A 1 26.19 10.06 -13.81
C MET A 1 25.60 8.70 -13.54
N ASN A 2 25.98 7.68 -14.28
CA ASN A 2 25.48 6.32 -14.04
C ASN A 2 25.89 5.72 -12.71
N ALA A 3 27.02 6.17 -12.14
CA ALA A 3 27.51 5.66 -10.85
C ALA A 3 26.67 6.10 -9.66
N LEU A 4 26.04 7.27 -9.73
CA LEU A 4 25.13 7.75 -8.68
C LEU A 4 23.79 7.02 -8.70
N ALA A 5 23.23 6.81 -9.88
CA ALA A 5 22.02 6.04 -10.06
C ALA A 5 22.21 4.58 -9.65
N SER A 6 23.36 3.98 -9.96
CA SER A 6 23.71 2.62 -9.56
C SER A 6 23.88 2.50 -8.04
N ARG A 7 24.40 3.52 -7.38
CA ARG A 7 24.56 3.51 -5.91
C ARG A 7 23.22 3.60 -5.21
N ILE A 8 22.28 4.39 -5.73
CA ILE A 8 20.94 4.52 -5.19
C ILE A 8 20.17 3.20 -5.33
N THR A 9 20.38 2.48 -6.43
CA THR A 9 19.71 1.20 -6.67
C THR A 9 20.39 0.01 -6.01
N ALA A 10 21.70 0.11 -5.70
CA ALA A 10 22.47 -0.99 -5.14
C ALA A 10 22.39 -1.12 -3.62
N GLU A 11 21.97 -0.06 -2.91
CA GLU A 11 21.93 -0.03 -1.44
C GLU A 11 20.57 -0.21 -0.78
N PRO A 12 19.42 -0.46 -1.47
CA PRO A 12 18.12 -0.43 -0.79
C PRO A 12 17.93 -1.51 0.28
N ALA A 13 18.70 -2.59 0.25
CA ALA A 13 18.60 -3.66 1.25
C ALA A 13 19.35 -3.36 2.55
N ALA A 14 20.38 -2.49 2.50
CA ALA A 14 21.21 -2.14 3.66
C ALA A 14 20.82 -0.78 4.27
N TYR A 15 20.20 0.10 3.49
CA TYR A 15 19.83 1.44 3.94
C TYR A 15 18.48 1.41 4.65
N ARG A 16 18.41 2.09 5.79
CA ARG A 16 17.16 2.36 6.49
C ARG A 16 17.11 3.84 6.87
N PRO A 17 15.97 4.52 6.61
CA PRO A 17 15.83 5.90 7.04
C PRO A 17 16.01 6.04 8.54
N SER A 18 16.69 7.10 8.96
CA SER A 18 16.90 7.39 10.37
C SER A 18 16.57 8.85 10.67
N ASP A 19 16.31 9.15 11.94
CA ASP A 19 16.05 10.51 12.40
C ASP A 19 17.29 11.41 12.38
N ASP A 20 18.47 10.84 12.19
CA ASP A 20 19.73 11.58 12.07
C ASP A 20 19.87 12.27 10.71
N GLU A 21 19.03 11.93 9.75
CA GLU A 21 19.00 12.54 8.42
C GLU A 21 17.88 13.58 8.33
N PRO A 22 18.00 14.57 7.42
CA PRO A 22 16.87 15.47 7.16
C PRO A 22 15.63 14.66 6.75
N PHE A 23 14.49 14.99 7.33
CA PHE A 23 13.24 14.31 7.06
C PHE A 23 12.86 14.45 5.59
N MET A 24 12.48 13.33 4.98
CA MET A 24 12.14 13.23 3.56
C MET A 24 13.24 13.80 2.65
N SER A 25 14.50 13.53 3.00
CA SER A 25 15.63 13.77 2.10
C SER A 25 15.43 12.96 0.80
N GLU A 26 16.18 13.31 -0.25
CA GLU A 26 16.10 12.57 -1.52
C GLU A 26 16.32 11.07 -1.32
N ARG A 27 17.22 10.70 -0.42
CA ARG A 27 17.52 9.31 -0.10
C ARG A 27 16.35 8.62 0.57
N GLN A 28 15.70 9.28 1.53
CA GLN A 28 14.52 8.76 2.20
C GLN A 28 13.34 8.62 1.24
N LEU A 29 13.10 9.62 0.41
CA LEU A 29 12.05 9.56 -0.61
C LEU A 29 12.28 8.44 -1.61
N ALA A 30 13.52 8.24 -2.06
CA ALA A 30 13.88 7.14 -2.95
C ALA A 30 13.63 5.78 -2.29
N TYR A 31 13.92 5.66 -1.01
CA TYR A 31 13.69 4.45 -0.24
C TYR A 31 12.19 4.11 -0.19
N PHE A 32 11.34 5.06 0.19
CA PHE A 32 9.90 4.84 0.27
C PHE A 32 9.27 4.63 -1.10
N LYS A 33 9.76 5.32 -2.11
CA LYS A 33 9.33 5.11 -3.50
C LYS A 33 9.60 3.67 -3.95
N GLY A 34 10.82 3.18 -3.70
CA GLY A 34 11.18 1.80 -4.02
C GLY A 34 10.31 0.79 -3.30
N LYS A 35 10.03 1.03 -2.02
CA LYS A 35 9.17 0.18 -1.20
C LYS A 35 7.73 0.14 -1.74
N LEU A 36 7.18 1.29 -2.11
CA LEU A 36 5.84 1.39 -2.68
C LEU A 36 5.74 0.71 -4.04
N LEU A 37 6.72 0.90 -4.91
CA LEU A 37 6.75 0.27 -6.22
C LEU A 37 6.87 -1.25 -6.12
N ALA A 38 7.71 -1.76 -5.23
CA ALA A 38 7.86 -3.20 -5.00
C ALA A 38 6.56 -3.81 -4.49
N TRP A 39 5.90 -3.14 -3.55
CA TRP A 39 4.61 -3.58 -3.01
C TRP A 39 3.52 -3.58 -4.07
N LYS A 40 3.43 -2.54 -4.88
CA LYS A 40 2.49 -2.48 -6.01
C LYS A 40 2.71 -3.64 -6.98
N ASP A 41 3.94 -3.92 -7.34
CA ASP A 41 4.29 -5.02 -8.24
C ASP A 41 3.85 -6.37 -7.66
N GLU A 42 4.08 -6.59 -6.38
CA GLU A 42 3.64 -7.81 -5.67
C GLU A 42 2.12 -7.98 -5.73
N ILE A 43 1.37 -6.91 -5.44
CA ILE A 43 -0.10 -6.93 -5.50
C ILE A 43 -0.59 -7.24 -6.91
N LEU A 44 0.02 -6.65 -7.93
CA LEU A 44 -0.34 -6.88 -9.33
C LEU A 44 -0.08 -8.33 -9.75
N ARG A 45 0.99 -8.95 -9.28
CA ARG A 45 1.28 -10.37 -9.55
C ARG A 45 0.23 -11.28 -8.89
N GLU A 46 -0.12 -11.02 -7.65
CA GLU A 46 -1.17 -11.77 -6.94
C GLU A 46 -2.52 -11.62 -7.64
N SER A 47 -2.84 -10.41 -8.08
CA SER A 47 -4.08 -10.12 -8.79
C SER A 47 -4.19 -10.89 -10.11
N ARG A 48 -3.10 -11.00 -10.85
CA ARG A 48 -3.05 -11.80 -12.09
C ARG A 48 -3.29 -13.28 -11.81
N GLY A 49 -2.66 -13.81 -10.77
CA GLY A 49 -2.88 -15.18 -10.33
C GLY A 49 -4.33 -15.46 -9.98
N THR A 50 -4.98 -14.55 -9.27
CA THR A 50 -6.40 -14.64 -8.91
C THR A 50 -7.30 -14.67 -10.15
N VAL A 51 -7.04 -13.84 -11.16
CA VAL A 51 -7.79 -13.84 -12.42
C VAL A 51 -7.67 -15.18 -13.15
N ILE A 52 -6.48 -15.72 -13.22
CA ILE A 52 -6.22 -17.01 -13.86
C ILE A 52 -6.98 -18.12 -13.13
N ASN A 53 -6.97 -18.13 -11.81
CA ASN A 53 -7.68 -19.11 -11.01
C ASN A 53 -9.20 -19.02 -11.19
N LEU A 54 -9.76 -17.81 -11.22
CA LEU A 54 -11.19 -17.59 -11.49
C LEU A 54 -11.61 -18.15 -12.84
N LYS A 55 -10.80 -17.95 -13.88
CA LYS A 55 -11.05 -18.49 -15.21
C LYS A 55 -11.03 -20.01 -15.23
N ALA A 56 -10.03 -20.61 -14.61
CA ALA A 56 -9.89 -22.07 -14.55
C ALA A 56 -11.07 -22.71 -13.82
N GLU A 57 -11.51 -22.14 -12.71
CA GLU A 57 -12.66 -22.63 -11.94
C GLU A 57 -13.97 -22.55 -12.73
N THR A 58 -14.17 -21.47 -13.47
CA THR A 58 -15.39 -21.30 -14.29
C THR A 58 -15.49 -22.37 -15.38
N GLU A 59 -14.39 -22.86 -15.90
CA GLU A 59 -14.36 -23.85 -16.96
C GLU A 59 -14.53 -25.31 -16.46
N ASN A 60 -14.28 -25.58 -15.17
CA ASN A 60 -14.12 -26.93 -14.65
C ASN A 60 -15.20 -27.47 -13.70
N HIS A 61 -16.33 -26.75 -13.46
CA HIS A 61 -17.32 -27.22 -12.49
C HIS A 61 -18.70 -27.50 -13.11
N PRO A 62 -19.00 -28.76 -13.50
CA PRO A 62 -20.32 -29.13 -14.02
C PRO A 62 -21.36 -29.49 -12.96
N ASP A 63 -20.99 -29.65 -11.68
CA ASP A 63 -21.88 -30.11 -10.62
C ASP A 63 -22.47 -28.94 -9.81
N LEU A 64 -23.77 -29.04 -9.41
CA LEU A 64 -24.51 -28.01 -8.68
C LEU A 64 -23.93 -27.68 -7.30
N VAL A 65 -23.47 -28.69 -6.55
CA VAL A 65 -22.85 -28.50 -5.23
C VAL A 65 -21.47 -27.85 -5.37
N ASP A 66 -20.72 -28.30 -6.35
CA ASP A 66 -19.41 -27.71 -6.67
C ASP A 66 -19.56 -26.29 -7.21
N ARG A 67 -20.65 -25.99 -7.92
CA ARG A 67 -20.98 -24.64 -8.35
C ARG A 67 -21.23 -23.70 -7.18
N ALA A 68 -21.99 -24.10 -6.18
CA ALA A 68 -22.27 -23.26 -5.01
C ALA A 68 -21.01 -22.95 -4.22
N SER A 69 -20.15 -23.95 -4.02
CA SER A 69 -18.85 -23.78 -3.37
C SER A 69 -17.92 -22.88 -4.21
N SER A 70 -17.87 -23.10 -5.52
CA SER A 70 -17.11 -22.30 -6.47
C SER A 70 -17.59 -20.85 -6.52
N GLU A 71 -18.89 -20.60 -6.46
CA GLU A 71 -19.45 -19.25 -6.41
C GLU A 71 -19.08 -18.50 -5.14
N SER A 72 -19.06 -19.19 -3.98
CA SER A 72 -18.61 -18.62 -2.70
C SER A 72 -17.14 -18.26 -2.75
N ASP A 73 -16.31 -19.16 -3.26
CA ASP A 73 -14.87 -18.94 -3.42
C ASP A 73 -14.59 -17.78 -4.39
N ARG A 74 -15.36 -17.74 -5.47
CA ARG A 74 -15.29 -16.69 -6.48
C ARG A 74 -15.67 -15.32 -5.90
N ALA A 75 -16.73 -15.27 -5.09
CA ALA A 75 -17.15 -14.04 -4.42
C ALA A 75 -16.07 -13.55 -3.45
N LEU A 76 -15.42 -14.46 -2.73
CA LEU A 76 -14.32 -14.14 -1.83
C LEU A 76 -13.11 -13.59 -2.61
N GLU A 77 -12.75 -14.21 -3.71
CA GLU A 77 -11.65 -13.76 -4.58
C GLU A 77 -11.94 -12.40 -5.19
N LEU A 78 -13.17 -12.13 -5.61
CA LEU A 78 -13.57 -10.83 -6.15
C LEU A 78 -13.48 -9.73 -5.09
N ARG A 79 -13.82 -10.01 -3.84
CA ARG A 79 -13.65 -9.09 -2.72
C ARG A 79 -12.17 -8.81 -2.45
N THR A 80 -11.33 -9.84 -2.53
CA THR A 80 -9.88 -9.70 -2.40
C THR A 80 -9.32 -8.79 -3.49
N ARG A 81 -9.75 -8.99 -4.74
CA ARG A 81 -9.34 -8.15 -5.88
C ARG A 81 -9.77 -6.69 -5.70
N ASP A 82 -10.98 -6.47 -5.20
CA ASP A 82 -11.48 -5.12 -4.94
C ASP A 82 -10.64 -4.41 -3.88
N ARG A 83 -10.30 -5.12 -2.81
CA ARG A 83 -9.42 -4.62 -1.76
C ARG A 83 -8.02 -4.31 -2.29
N GLN A 84 -7.47 -5.18 -3.14
CA GLN A 84 -6.18 -4.97 -3.79
C GLN A 84 -6.19 -3.74 -4.69
N ARG A 85 -7.27 -3.54 -5.43
CA ARG A 85 -7.43 -2.35 -6.29
C ARG A 85 -7.43 -1.06 -5.47
N LYS A 86 -8.13 -1.05 -4.34
CA LYS A 86 -8.14 0.10 -3.42
C LYS A 86 -6.76 0.36 -2.84
N LEU A 87 -6.03 -0.68 -2.51
CA LEU A 87 -4.67 -0.59 -1.99
C LEU A 87 -3.72 -0.01 -3.05
N ILE A 88 -3.82 -0.47 -4.29
CA ILE A 88 -3.05 0.08 -5.41
C ILE A 88 -3.34 1.57 -5.59
N SER A 89 -4.60 1.98 -5.48
CA SER A 89 -4.98 3.39 -5.55
C SER A 89 -4.30 4.21 -4.46
N LYS A 90 -4.23 3.70 -3.24
CA LYS A 90 -3.52 4.35 -2.13
C LYS A 90 -2.01 4.43 -2.36
N ILE A 91 -1.43 3.39 -2.95
CA ILE A 91 -0.01 3.37 -3.32
C ILE A 91 0.26 4.44 -4.39
N ASP A 92 -0.58 4.52 -5.42
CA ASP A 92 -0.44 5.53 -6.47
C ASP A 92 -0.57 6.95 -5.91
N ASP A 93 -1.48 7.16 -4.96
CA ASP A 93 -1.61 8.44 -4.26
C ASP A 93 -0.33 8.79 -3.48
N ALA A 94 0.26 7.81 -2.80
CA ALA A 94 1.52 8.00 -2.09
C ALA A 94 2.66 8.35 -3.05
N LEU A 95 2.73 7.67 -4.19
CA LEU A 95 3.72 7.98 -5.23
C LEU A 95 3.58 9.40 -5.76
N ARG A 96 2.35 9.87 -5.96
CA ARG A 96 2.09 11.26 -6.37
C ARG A 96 2.55 12.26 -5.31
N ARG A 97 2.35 11.96 -4.03
CA ARG A 97 2.82 12.82 -2.95
C ARG A 97 4.35 12.88 -2.88
N ILE A 98 5.04 11.79 -3.23
CA ILE A 98 6.49 11.80 -3.36
C ILE A 98 6.92 12.77 -4.47
N GLU A 99 6.20 12.76 -5.60
CA GLU A 99 6.48 13.65 -6.73
C GLU A 99 6.23 15.12 -6.38
N ASP A 100 5.17 15.44 -5.62
CA ASP A 100 4.82 16.82 -5.30
C ASP A 100 5.45 17.33 -3.99
N GLY A 101 6.18 16.48 -3.27
CA GLY A 101 6.87 16.86 -2.04
C GLY A 101 6.03 16.82 -0.77
N SER A 102 4.80 16.33 -0.82
CA SER A 102 3.91 16.27 0.36
C SER A 102 3.95 14.94 1.10
N TYR A 103 4.67 13.95 0.57
CA TYR A 103 4.77 12.64 1.19
C TYR A 103 5.42 12.71 2.58
N GLY A 104 4.87 11.96 3.52
CA GLY A 104 5.43 11.85 4.87
C GLY A 104 4.89 12.84 5.87
N TYR A 105 4.03 13.75 5.45
CA TYR A 105 3.42 14.75 6.32
C TYR A 105 1.95 14.43 6.57
N CYS A 106 1.52 14.61 7.80
CA CYS A 106 0.14 14.36 8.21
C CYS A 106 -0.82 15.33 7.51
N GLU A 107 -1.86 14.81 6.89
CA GLU A 107 -2.86 15.64 6.20
C GLU A 107 -3.63 16.56 7.14
N ASP A 108 -3.83 16.14 8.39
CA ASP A 108 -4.58 16.92 9.37
C ASP A 108 -3.75 18.02 10.04
N THR A 109 -2.50 17.71 10.40
CA THR A 109 -1.68 18.60 11.23
C THR A 109 -0.54 19.26 10.46
N GLY A 110 -0.17 18.71 9.30
CA GLY A 110 1.00 19.15 8.56
C GLY A 110 2.33 18.74 9.17
N GLU A 111 2.32 18.05 10.31
CA GLU A 111 3.52 17.58 10.99
C GLU A 111 4.07 16.32 10.33
N PRO A 112 5.39 16.06 10.45
CA PRO A 112 5.98 14.83 9.93
C PRO A 112 5.36 13.58 10.58
N ILE A 113 5.07 12.59 9.74
CA ILE A 113 4.67 11.25 10.22
C ILE A 113 5.97 10.52 10.60
N SER A 114 5.97 9.80 11.71
CA SER A 114 7.18 9.10 12.18
C SER A 114 7.68 8.11 11.12
N LEU A 115 9.00 7.97 11.02
CA LEU A 115 9.62 7.03 10.09
C LEU A 115 9.19 5.60 10.37
N GLY A 116 9.04 5.24 11.65
CA GLY A 116 8.57 3.91 12.04
C GLY A 116 7.17 3.59 11.51
N ARG A 117 6.27 4.58 11.53
CA ARG A 117 4.92 4.41 10.99
C ARG A 117 4.95 4.28 9.47
N LEU A 118 5.76 5.08 8.78
CA LEU A 118 5.91 5.00 7.33
C LEU A 118 6.58 3.69 6.90
N GLU A 119 7.52 3.17 7.69
CA GLU A 119 8.10 1.84 7.46
C GLU A 119 7.04 0.74 7.53
N ALA A 120 6.20 0.79 8.55
CA ALA A 120 5.13 -0.19 8.73
C ALA A 120 4.00 0.00 7.73
N ARG A 121 3.70 1.24 7.38
CA ARG A 121 2.59 1.60 6.50
C ARG A 121 2.99 2.73 5.56
N PRO A 122 3.63 2.42 4.43
CA PRO A 122 4.14 3.45 3.52
C PRO A 122 3.07 4.34 2.89
N THR A 123 1.81 3.91 2.92
CA THR A 123 0.67 4.70 2.41
C THR A 123 0.01 5.59 3.47
N ALA A 124 0.56 5.63 4.69
CA ALA A 124 -0.01 6.43 5.78
C ALA A 124 -0.07 7.91 5.41
N THR A 125 -1.23 8.53 5.67
CA THR A 125 -1.48 9.94 5.43
C THR A 125 -1.72 10.72 6.71
N LEU A 126 -1.83 10.02 7.83
CA LEU A 126 -2.10 10.59 9.14
C LEU A 126 -1.08 10.09 10.15
N SER A 127 -0.69 10.96 11.08
CA SER A 127 0.08 10.53 12.25
C SER A 127 -0.78 9.59 13.11
N VAL A 128 -0.15 8.87 14.05
CA VAL A 128 -0.87 7.98 14.97
C VAL A 128 -1.92 8.76 15.75
N GLU A 129 -1.57 9.94 16.25
CA GLU A 129 -2.48 10.80 17.01
C GLU A 129 -3.67 11.27 16.18
N ALA A 130 -3.43 11.66 14.92
CA ALA A 130 -4.50 12.07 14.02
C ALA A 130 -5.42 10.90 13.67
N GLN A 131 -4.86 9.72 13.45
CA GLN A 131 -5.63 8.50 13.17
C GLN A 131 -6.52 8.14 14.36
N GLU A 132 -6.00 8.21 15.58
CA GLU A 132 -6.77 7.95 16.79
C GLU A 132 -7.91 8.93 16.96
N ARG A 133 -7.72 10.22 16.62
CA ARG A 133 -8.78 11.23 16.67
C ARG A 133 -9.89 10.92 15.67
N HIS A 134 -9.53 10.49 14.45
CA HIS A 134 -10.50 10.09 13.44
C HIS A 134 -11.33 8.90 13.91
N GLU A 135 -10.70 7.90 14.47
CA GLU A 135 -11.36 6.71 14.99
C GLU A 135 -12.33 7.06 16.14
N ARG A 136 -11.94 7.97 17.03
CA ARG A 136 -12.81 8.44 18.11
C ARG A 136 -14.04 9.18 17.58
N ARG A 137 -13.87 10.03 16.57
CA ARG A 137 -15.00 10.74 15.94
C ARG A 137 -15.97 9.76 15.30
N GLU A 138 -15.47 8.76 14.63
CA GLU A 138 -16.30 7.72 14.00
C GLU A 138 -17.12 6.95 15.04
N ARG A 139 -16.53 6.64 16.19
CA ARG A 139 -17.25 5.98 17.29
C ARG A 139 -18.36 6.85 17.85
N VAL A 140 -18.09 8.12 18.06
CA VAL A 140 -19.10 9.08 18.57
C VAL A 140 -20.26 9.20 17.60
N HIS A 141 -20.00 9.26 16.30
CA HIS A 141 -21.04 9.31 15.28
C HIS A 141 -21.87 8.04 15.18
N ARG A 142 -21.30 6.89 15.50
CA ARG A 142 -22.04 5.62 15.53
C ARG A 142 -22.96 5.48 16.74
N ASP A 143 -22.55 6.07 17.84
CA ASP A 143 -23.32 6.01 19.10
C ASP A 143 -24.47 7.04 19.15
N ASP A 144 -24.45 7.99 18.25
CA ASP A 144 -25.54 8.95 18.05
C ASP A 144 -26.54 8.41 17.02
#